data_4624e3301ec220a521926b9abb8c72c5
#
_entry.id   4624e3301ec220a521926b9abb8c72c5
#
_cell.length_a   1.000
_cell.length_b   1.000
_cell.length_c   1.000
_cell.angle_alpha   90.00
_cell.angle_beta   90.00
_cell.angle_gamma   90.00
#
_symmetry.space_group_name_H-M   'P 1'
#
loop_
_entity.id
_entity.type
_entity.pdbx_description
1 polymer ?
#
loop_
_entity_poly.entity_id
_entity_poly.type
_entity_poly.pdbx_seq_one_letter_code
_entity_poly.pdbx_strand_id
1 'polypeptide(L)'
;HITSAVPFETIKQLGDVLTRMPTQNLPAYKALIAATECQHVEDALVLAEQLDEHILSSAIASPEDVAAEELAVSLSKEDIKLIRPHINLHTYGQALLASRNSIQTEYGLLERRDGQPIQSIGQQKQEPRMGEMELG
;
A
#
# COMPACT_ATOMS: atom_id res chain seq x y z
N HIS A 1 -18.24 3.55 -22.26
CA HIS A 1 -18.60 3.14 -22.01
C HIS A 1 -18.64 2.16 -21.45
N ILE A 2 -18.43 1.96 -21.35
CA ILE A 2 -18.40 1.02 -20.89
C ILE A 2 -18.62 0.87 -19.63
N THR A 3 -18.62 1.78 -19.02
CA THR A 3 -19.13 1.83 -17.78
C THR A 3 -20.31 1.00 -17.64
N SER A 4 -20.98 0.94 -18.66
CA SER A 4 -22.14 0.12 -18.72
C SER A 4 -21.81 -1.34 -18.53
N ALA A 5 -20.52 -1.68 -18.58
CA ALA A 5 -20.10 -3.05 -18.43
C ALA A 5 -20.06 -3.51 -16.97
N VAL A 6 -20.16 -2.59 -16.00
CA VAL A 6 -20.12 -2.98 -14.60
C VAL A 6 -21.50 -3.48 -14.16
N PRO A 7 -21.63 -4.75 -13.75
CA PRO A 7 -22.91 -5.28 -13.32
C PRO A 7 -23.42 -4.58 -12.06
N PHE A 8 -24.71 -4.37 -11.98
CA PHE A 8 -25.33 -3.79 -10.79
C PHE A 8 -24.98 -4.61 -9.55
N GLU A 9 -24.92 -5.92 -9.69
CA GLU A 9 -24.58 -6.78 -8.57
C GLU A 9 -23.20 -6.55 -8.02
N THR A 10 -22.24 -6.23 -8.88
CA THR A 10 -20.86 -5.93 -8.42
C THR A 10 -20.86 -4.68 -7.56
N ILE A 11 -21.61 -3.66 -7.96
CA ILE A 11 -21.73 -2.44 -7.20
C ILE A 11 -22.38 -2.72 -5.86
N LYS A 12 -23.43 -3.53 -5.85
CA LYS A 12 -24.12 -3.89 -4.62
C LYS A 12 -23.22 -4.68 -3.68
N GLN A 13 -22.42 -5.61 -4.22
CA GLN A 13 -21.48 -6.39 -3.42
C GLN A 13 -20.46 -5.49 -2.77
N LEU A 14 -19.95 -4.50 -3.51
CA LEU A 14 -18.99 -3.57 -2.95
C LEU A 14 -19.61 -2.75 -1.81
N GLY A 15 -20.86 -2.31 -2.01
CA GLY A 15 -21.58 -1.60 -0.97
C GLY A 15 -21.73 -2.42 0.30
N ASP A 16 -22.07 -3.71 0.14
CA ASP A 16 -22.21 -4.63 1.27
C ASP A 16 -20.87 -4.81 2.00
N VAL A 17 -19.79 -4.98 1.23
CA VAL A 17 -18.46 -5.14 1.81
C VAL A 17 -18.07 -3.89 2.62
N LEU A 18 -18.29 -2.72 2.05
CA LEU A 18 -17.94 -1.46 2.73
C LEU A 18 -18.77 -1.27 3.99
N THR A 19 -20.04 -1.64 3.95
CA THR A 19 -20.91 -1.52 5.11
C THR A 19 -20.46 -2.42 6.26
N ARG A 20 -19.97 -3.60 5.94
CA ARG A 20 -19.51 -4.56 6.94
C ARG A 20 -18.08 -4.33 7.40
N MET A 21 -17.32 -3.57 6.64
CA MET A 21 -15.91 -3.35 6.96
C MET A 21 -15.79 -2.55 8.26
N PRO A 22 -14.96 -3.03 9.22
CA PRO A 22 -14.71 -2.26 10.43
C PRO A 22 -14.13 -0.89 10.07
N THR A 23 -14.57 0.14 10.80
CA THR A 23 -14.15 1.51 10.53
C THR A 23 -12.63 1.65 10.55
N GLN A 24 -11.97 0.91 11.44
CA GLN A 24 -10.51 0.97 11.55
C GLN A 24 -9.79 0.43 10.31
N ASN A 25 -10.48 -0.34 9.48
CA ASN A 25 -9.88 -0.89 8.26
C ASN A 25 -10.03 0.03 7.06
N LEU A 26 -10.88 1.05 7.14
CA LEU A 26 -11.12 1.94 6.01
C LEU A 26 -9.87 2.69 5.54
N PRO A 27 -9.02 3.23 6.43
CA PRO A 27 -7.79 3.87 5.96
C PRO A 27 -6.89 2.93 5.18
N ALA A 28 -6.74 1.69 5.63
CA ALA A 28 -5.93 0.70 4.94
C ALA A 28 -6.51 0.37 3.56
N TYR A 29 -7.82 0.26 3.48
CA TYR A 29 -8.48 -0.01 2.22
C TYR A 29 -8.29 1.16 1.24
N LYS A 30 -8.45 2.39 1.71
CA LYS A 30 -8.23 3.58 0.89
C LYS A 30 -6.78 3.65 0.41
N ALA A 31 -5.83 3.34 1.29
CA ALA A 31 -4.42 3.33 0.94
C ALA A 31 -4.14 2.28 -0.13
N LEU A 32 -4.75 1.11 -0.02
CA LEU A 32 -4.57 0.03 -0.98
C LEU A 32 -5.13 0.41 -2.35
N ILE A 33 -6.30 1.03 -2.38
CA ILE A 33 -6.89 1.53 -3.63
C ILE A 33 -5.96 2.54 -4.29
N ALA A 34 -5.44 3.49 -3.52
CA ALA A 34 -4.54 4.51 -4.05
C ALA A 34 -3.23 3.91 -4.56
N ALA A 35 -2.63 3.01 -3.78
CA ALA A 35 -1.34 2.42 -4.12
C ALA A 35 -1.40 1.52 -5.35
N THR A 36 -2.52 0.85 -5.57
CA THR A 36 -2.69 -0.06 -6.71
C THR A 36 -3.25 0.63 -7.95
N GLU A 37 -3.54 1.92 -7.84
CA GLU A 37 -4.09 2.70 -8.97
C GLU A 37 -5.43 2.14 -9.46
N CYS A 38 -6.25 1.69 -8.53
CA CYS A 38 -7.55 1.10 -8.83
C CYS A 38 -8.51 2.16 -9.36
N GLN A 39 -9.19 1.87 -10.45
CA GLN A 39 -10.13 2.79 -11.08
C GLN A 39 -11.49 2.16 -11.38
N HIS A 40 -11.65 0.88 -11.09
CA HIS A 40 -12.88 0.17 -11.43
C HIS A 40 -13.49 -0.51 -10.22
N VAL A 41 -14.81 -0.57 -10.19
CA VAL A 41 -15.56 -1.12 -9.06
C VAL A 41 -15.23 -2.59 -8.81
N GLU A 42 -15.14 -3.38 -9.86
CA GLU A 42 -14.81 -4.80 -9.72
C GLU A 42 -13.41 -5.00 -9.14
N ASP A 43 -12.48 -4.13 -9.48
CA ASP A 43 -11.12 -4.19 -8.92
C ASP A 43 -11.12 -3.78 -7.45
N ALA A 44 -11.92 -2.78 -7.10
CA ALA A 44 -12.06 -2.38 -5.70
C ALA A 44 -12.60 -3.52 -4.85
N LEU A 45 -13.51 -4.30 -5.40
CA LEU A 45 -14.05 -5.46 -4.68
C LEU A 45 -12.97 -6.52 -4.44
N VAL A 46 -12.13 -6.78 -5.45
CA VAL A 46 -11.01 -7.71 -5.31
C VAL A 46 -10.03 -7.24 -4.25
N LEU A 47 -9.73 -5.95 -4.23
CA LEU A 47 -8.79 -5.38 -3.25
C LEU A 47 -9.30 -5.51 -1.82
N ALA A 48 -10.61 -5.47 -1.62
CA ALA A 48 -11.17 -5.67 -0.29
C ALA A 48 -10.82 -7.07 0.25
N GLU A 49 -10.71 -8.05 -0.62
CA GLU A 49 -10.31 -9.40 -0.24
C GLU A 49 -8.82 -9.50 0.07
N GLN A 50 -8.01 -8.59 -0.45
CA GLN A 50 -6.57 -8.58 -0.25
C GLN A 50 -6.15 -7.76 0.98
N LEU A 51 -7.12 -7.16 1.66
CA LEU A 51 -6.81 -6.25 2.76
C LEU A 51 -5.98 -6.90 3.86
N ASP A 52 -6.26 -8.16 4.18
CA ASP A 52 -5.54 -8.88 5.22
C ASP A 52 -4.09 -9.17 4.86
N GLU A 53 -3.73 -9.05 3.60
CA GLU A 53 -2.37 -9.28 3.14
C GLU A 53 -1.48 -8.04 3.28
N HIS A 54 -2.04 -6.94 3.77
CA HIS A 54 -1.34 -5.67 3.87
C HIS A 54 -1.36 -5.12 5.28
N ILE A 55 -0.39 -4.26 5.57
CA ILE A 55 -0.28 -3.55 6.84
C ILE A 55 -0.20 -2.07 6.54
N LEU A 56 -1.02 -1.28 7.24
CA LEU A 56 -0.94 0.18 7.16
C LEU A 56 -0.38 0.71 8.47
N SER A 57 0.73 1.47 8.38
CA SER A 57 1.31 2.15 9.53
C SER A 57 0.87 3.60 9.46
N SER A 58 -0.24 3.92 10.09
CA SER A 58 -0.87 5.25 9.99
C SER A 58 -0.05 6.35 10.64
N ALA A 59 0.83 6.01 11.56
CA ALA A 59 1.69 7.00 12.22
C ALA A 59 2.81 7.49 11.31
N ILE A 60 3.09 6.78 10.21
CA ILE A 60 4.16 7.16 9.29
C ILE A 60 3.55 7.96 8.16
N ALA A 61 3.68 9.28 8.24
CA ALA A 61 3.04 10.19 7.29
C ALA A 61 3.95 10.67 6.17
N SER A 62 5.27 10.39 6.27
CA SER A 62 6.22 10.92 5.29
C SER A 62 7.48 10.05 5.23
N PRO A 63 8.29 10.18 4.17
CA PRO A 63 9.58 9.49 4.12
C PRO A 63 10.48 9.86 5.29
N GLU A 64 10.41 11.10 5.77
CA GLU A 64 11.19 11.55 6.92
C GLU A 64 10.86 10.75 8.18
N ASP A 65 9.59 10.39 8.34
CA ASP A 65 9.14 9.58 9.47
C ASP A 65 9.76 8.18 9.41
N VAL A 66 9.84 7.60 8.23
CA VAL A 66 10.48 6.29 8.03
C VAL A 66 11.94 6.38 8.42
N ALA A 67 12.64 7.42 7.96
CA ALA A 67 14.05 7.63 8.26
C ALA A 67 14.27 7.82 9.75
N ALA A 68 13.44 8.63 10.39
CA ALA A 68 13.56 8.89 11.82
C ALA A 68 13.36 7.61 12.63
N GLU A 69 12.40 6.79 12.24
CA GLU A 69 12.12 5.53 12.93
C GLU A 69 13.29 4.56 12.80
N GLU A 70 13.87 4.48 11.61
CA GLU A 70 15.02 3.61 11.37
C GLU A 70 16.22 4.05 12.20
N LEU A 71 16.48 5.35 12.26
CA LEU A 71 17.57 5.88 13.06
C LEU A 71 17.35 5.60 14.55
N ALA A 72 16.10 5.73 15.00
CA ALA A 72 15.80 5.50 16.42
C ALA A 72 16.02 4.05 16.83
N VAL A 73 15.84 3.10 15.91
CA VAL A 73 16.10 1.69 16.17
C VAL A 73 17.60 1.39 16.20
N SER A 74 18.35 2.05 15.32
CA SER A 74 19.75 1.71 15.08
C SER A 74 20.75 2.52 15.91
N LEU A 75 20.37 3.71 16.37
CA LEU A 75 21.29 4.62 17.02
C LEU A 75 20.74 5.16 18.34
N SER A 76 21.65 5.61 19.21
CA SER A 76 21.25 6.30 20.44
C SER A 76 20.79 7.71 20.11
N LYS A 77 20.10 8.34 21.08
CA LYS A 77 19.64 9.72 20.90
C LYS A 77 20.79 10.69 20.66
N GLU A 78 21.91 10.47 21.34
CA GLU A 78 23.10 11.31 21.19
C GLU A 78 23.67 11.18 19.79
N ASP A 79 23.75 9.94 19.29
CA ASP A 79 24.27 9.71 17.95
C ASP A 79 23.37 10.35 16.89
N ILE A 80 22.05 10.27 17.09
CA ILE A 80 21.10 10.88 16.17
C ILE A 80 21.31 12.40 16.14
N LYS A 81 21.45 13.02 17.30
CA LYS A 81 21.69 14.46 17.36
C LYS A 81 22.95 14.86 16.63
N LEU A 82 23.97 14.00 16.69
CA LEU A 82 25.24 14.27 16.05
C LEU A 82 25.15 14.24 14.54
N ILE A 83 24.44 13.27 13.98
CA ILE A 83 24.43 13.07 12.54
C ILE A 83 23.26 13.74 11.83
N ARG A 84 22.17 14.00 12.54
CA ARG A 84 20.93 14.51 11.93
C ARG A 84 21.14 15.77 11.07
N PRO A 85 21.95 16.77 11.50
CA PRO A 85 22.17 17.96 10.68
C PRO A 85 22.86 17.67 9.35
N HIS A 86 23.48 16.51 9.21
CA HIS A 86 24.26 16.13 8.03
C HIS A 86 23.57 15.11 7.15
N ILE A 87 22.36 14.68 7.51
CA ILE A 87 21.60 13.69 6.75
C ILE A 87 20.35 14.33 6.17
N ASN A 88 20.11 14.07 4.88
CA ASN A 88 18.84 14.45 4.26
C ASN A 88 17.84 13.34 4.58
N LEU A 89 16.99 13.57 5.58
CA LEU A 89 16.03 12.57 6.02
C LEU A 89 15.03 12.18 4.93
N HIS A 90 14.65 13.12 4.09
CA HIS A 90 13.71 12.83 3.01
C HIS A 90 14.33 11.83 2.02
N THR A 91 15.54 12.10 1.57
CA THR A 91 16.24 11.22 0.64
C THR A 91 16.50 9.86 1.25
N TYR A 92 16.93 9.83 2.51
CA TYR A 92 17.18 8.58 3.21
C TYR A 92 15.88 7.78 3.36
N GLY A 93 14.79 8.46 3.72
CA GLY A 93 13.48 7.81 3.85
C GLY A 93 12.99 7.23 2.54
N GLN A 94 13.19 7.94 1.43
CA GLN A 94 12.80 7.43 0.11
C GLN A 94 13.59 6.17 -0.26
N ALA A 95 14.87 6.15 0.07
CA ALA A 95 15.70 4.97 -0.18
C ALA A 95 15.22 3.77 0.65
N LEU A 96 14.85 4.01 1.91
CA LEU A 96 14.32 2.95 2.77
C LEU A 96 13.00 2.41 2.22
N LEU A 97 12.12 3.28 1.77
CA LEU A 97 10.84 2.86 1.19
C LEU A 97 11.07 1.96 -0.01
N ALA A 98 12.00 2.36 -0.88
CA ALA A 98 12.30 1.57 -2.08
C ALA A 98 12.87 0.20 -1.71
N SER A 99 13.75 0.13 -0.70
CA SER A 99 14.35 -1.13 -0.29
C SER A 99 13.36 -2.06 0.40
N ARG A 100 12.34 -1.51 1.01
CA ARG A 100 11.32 -2.29 1.74
C ARG A 100 10.11 -2.64 0.89
N ASN A 101 10.04 -2.14 -0.35
CA ASN A 101 8.88 -2.32 -1.22
C ASN A 101 7.61 -1.71 -0.62
N SER A 102 7.77 -0.66 0.18
CA SER A 102 6.66 0.03 0.84
C SER A 102 6.20 1.22 0.01
N ILE A 103 4.95 1.60 0.17
CA ILE A 103 4.41 2.77 -0.53
C ILE A 103 3.86 3.75 0.49
N GLN A 104 4.32 5.00 0.42
CA GLN A 104 3.81 6.06 1.26
C GLN A 104 2.50 6.58 0.64
N THR A 105 1.42 6.54 1.43
CA THR A 105 0.13 7.08 1.01
C THR A 105 -0.28 8.19 1.96
N GLU A 106 -1.32 8.94 1.59
CA GLU A 106 -1.84 9.97 2.48
C GLU A 106 -2.48 9.41 3.74
N TYR A 107 -2.73 8.10 3.77
CA TYR A 107 -3.30 7.43 4.93
C TYR A 107 -2.26 6.76 5.81
N GLY A 108 -1.01 6.73 5.38
CA GLY A 108 0.08 6.10 6.09
C GLY A 108 0.96 5.26 5.18
N LEU A 109 1.87 4.53 5.78
CA LEU A 109 2.79 3.66 5.03
C LEU A 109 2.14 2.29 4.82
N LEU A 110 2.02 1.89 3.56
CA LEU A 110 1.40 0.62 3.20
C LEU A 110 2.46 -0.39 2.78
N GLU A 111 2.36 -1.61 3.31
CA GLU A 111 3.28 -2.70 3.02
C GLU A 111 2.52 -4.01 2.90
N ARG A 112 3.06 -4.93 2.10
CA ARG A 112 2.54 -6.30 2.09
C ARG A 112 3.16 -7.07 3.25
N ARG A 113 2.39 -7.96 3.85
CA ARG A 113 2.89 -8.77 4.98
C ARG A 113 4.02 -9.69 4.56
N ASP A 114 4.06 -10.08 3.29
CA ASP A 114 5.10 -10.97 2.78
C ASP A 114 6.36 -10.22 2.32
N GLY A 115 6.38 -8.90 2.43
CA GLY A 115 7.53 -8.09 2.04
C GLY A 115 7.71 -7.89 0.55
N GLN A 116 6.80 -8.41 -0.25
CA GLN A 116 6.86 -8.25 -1.70
C GLN A 116 6.36 -6.89 -2.15
N PRO A 117 6.73 -6.44 -3.36
CA PRO A 117 6.24 -5.16 -3.85
C PRO A 117 4.72 -5.15 -4.03
N ILE A 118 4.12 -3.99 -3.77
CA ILE A 118 2.70 -3.78 -4.04
C ILE A 118 2.57 -3.43 -5.51
N GLN A 119 1.89 -4.28 -6.26
CA GLN A 119 1.74 -4.08 -7.70
C GLN A 119 0.46 -3.31 -7.99
N SER A 120 0.49 -2.51 -9.07
CA SER A 120 -0.74 -1.87 -9.55
C SER A 120 -1.72 -2.96 -9.96
N ILE A 121 -3.00 -2.60 -10.02
CA ILE A 121 -4.02 -3.59 -10.39
C ILE A 121 -3.79 -4.12 -11.81
N GLY A 122 -3.25 -3.28 -12.68
CA GLY A 122 -2.92 -3.71 -14.04
C GLY A 122 -1.82 -4.76 -14.05
N GLN A 123 -0.80 -4.59 -13.22
CA GLN A 123 0.28 -5.56 -13.10
C GLN A 123 -0.21 -6.88 -12.53
N GLN A 124 -1.10 -6.83 -11.55
CA GLN A 124 -1.67 -8.04 -10.97
C GLN A 124 -2.44 -8.85 -12.00
N LYS A 125 -3.16 -8.18 -12.88
CA LYS A 125 -3.92 -8.87 -13.91
C LYS A 125 -3.03 -9.53 -14.96
N GLN A 126 -1.84 -9.01 -15.19
CA GLN A 126 -0.93 -9.58 -16.17
C GLN A 126 -0.20 -10.81 -15.67
N GLU A 127 0.16 -10.86 -14.40
CA GLU A 127 0.96 -11.95 -13.86
C GLU A 127 0.35 -13.33 -14.03
N PRO A 128 -0.93 -13.54 -13.71
CA PRO A 128 -1.53 -14.86 -13.90
C PRO A 128 -1.45 -15.35 -15.35
N ARG A 129 -1.60 -14.42 -16.30
CA ARG A 129 -1.53 -14.81 -17.70
C ARG A 129 -0.14 -15.26 -18.11
N MET A 130 0.87 -14.61 -17.57
CA MET A 130 2.24 -15.01 -17.82
C MET A 130 2.50 -16.42 -17.29
N GLY A 131 1.98 -16.71 -16.11
CA GLY A 131 2.09 -18.03 -15.54
C GLY A 131 1.40 -19.07 -16.39
N GLU A 132 0.22 -18.75 -16.92
CA GLU A 132 -0.51 -19.65 -17.77
C GLU A 132 0.27 -19.95 -19.04
N MET A 133 0.92 -18.95 -19.59
CA MET A 133 1.72 -19.14 -20.80
C MET A 133 2.89 -20.06 -20.56
N GLU A 134 3.50 -19.98 -19.40
CA GLU A 134 4.61 -20.87 -19.06
C GLU A 134 4.15 -22.31 -18.98
N LEU A 135 2.97 -22.53 -18.50
CA LEU A 135 2.42 -23.87 -18.38
C LEU A 135 1.97 -24.43 -19.73
N GLY A 136 1.62 -23.54 -20.61
CA GLY A 136 1.19 -23.94 -21.92
C GLY A 136 2.36 -24.29 -22.79
#